data_da49ab476c1c75de053a297e8e7f4d6f
#
_entry.id   da49ab476c1c75de053a297e8e7f4d6f
#
_cell.length_a   1.000
_cell.length_b   1.000
_cell.length_c   1.000
_cell.angle_alpha   90.00
_cell.angle_beta   90.00
_cell.angle_gamma   90.00
#
_symmetry.space_group_name_H-M   'P 1'
#
loop_
_entity.id
_entity.type
_entity.pdbx_description
1 polymer ?
#
loop_
_entity_poly.entity_id
_entity_poly.type
_entity_poly.pdbx_seq_one_letter_code
_entity_poly.pdbx_strand_id
1 'polypeptide(L)'
;ENVRQAPLALNPEALRKALESVRADVDSGGLELVLAPAAGVHDGRYSNNGWLNELPDPVTKATWSNPLLISPADAERLGLKDEDVVTVSSGSATVEAPVLVQPGQAPGVAGIALGYGRRTGNVALAIGANAYPLLKDLTGDSFVIRSARISRSNSRSAIPRTQDHHRMEGRDLARSWALAEYAKKVDGGKTHHAHTASLIPEQKFP
;
A
#
# COMPACT_ATOMS: atom_id res chain seq x y z
N GLU A 1 16.51 45.93 9.22
CA GLU A 1 17.53 44.86 9.07
C GLU A 1 17.91 44.73 7.61
N ASN A 2 19.13 45.11 7.29
CA ASN A 2 19.67 44.99 5.94
C ASN A 2 20.13 43.54 5.70
N VAL A 3 19.26 42.71 5.09
CA VAL A 3 19.66 41.41 4.57
C VAL A 3 20.56 41.66 3.34
N ARG A 4 21.87 41.47 3.49
CA ARG A 4 22.81 41.46 2.36
C ARG A 4 22.51 40.17 1.56
N GLN A 5 21.89 40.30 0.42
CA GLN A 5 21.85 39.21 -0.56
C GLN A 5 23.26 39.05 -1.14
N ALA A 6 23.92 37.95 -0.80
CA ALA A 6 25.12 37.55 -1.50
C ALA A 6 24.75 37.15 -2.94
N PRO A 7 25.51 37.60 -3.96
CA PRO A 7 25.26 37.16 -5.32
C PRO A 7 25.44 35.63 -5.41
N LEU A 8 24.38 34.91 -5.74
CA LEU A 8 24.44 33.49 -6.02
C LEU A 8 25.20 33.28 -7.34
N ALA A 9 26.46 32.89 -7.24
CA ALA A 9 27.22 32.46 -8.40
C ALA A 9 27.00 30.96 -8.62
N LEU A 10 26.37 30.60 -9.72
CA LEU A 10 26.25 29.21 -10.17
C LEU A 10 27.66 28.69 -10.50
N ASN A 11 28.03 27.56 -9.88
CA ASN A 11 29.22 26.81 -10.24
C ASN A 11 28.87 25.80 -11.35
N PRO A 12 29.29 26.05 -12.63
CA PRO A 12 28.91 25.20 -13.75
C PRO A 12 29.44 23.75 -13.63
N GLU A 13 30.60 23.55 -13.00
CA GLU A 13 31.20 22.23 -12.82
C GLU A 13 30.43 21.41 -11.76
N ALA A 14 30.06 22.06 -10.65
CA ALA A 14 29.22 21.40 -9.64
C ALA A 14 27.85 21.02 -10.19
N LEU A 15 27.25 21.90 -11.00
CA LEU A 15 25.98 21.62 -11.68
C LEU A 15 26.10 20.44 -12.66
N ARG A 16 27.19 20.43 -13.48
CA ARG A 16 27.41 19.33 -14.43
C ARG A 16 27.62 18.02 -13.71
N LYS A 17 28.38 17.96 -12.64
CA LYS A 17 28.59 16.77 -11.82
C LYS A 17 27.31 16.29 -11.18
N ALA A 18 26.49 17.21 -10.68
CA ALA A 18 25.15 16.86 -10.14
C ALA A 18 24.21 16.29 -11.21
N LEU A 19 24.21 16.86 -12.42
CA LEU A 19 23.42 16.35 -13.55
C LEU A 19 23.91 14.99 -14.05
N GLU A 20 25.20 14.75 -14.06
CA GLU A 20 25.78 13.45 -14.41
C GLU A 20 25.40 12.37 -13.41
N SER A 21 25.39 12.69 -12.11
CA SER A 21 24.92 11.74 -11.08
C SER A 21 23.44 11.38 -11.23
N VAL A 22 22.60 12.36 -11.57
CA VAL A 22 21.16 12.11 -11.83
C VAL A 22 20.94 11.25 -13.07
N ARG A 23 21.74 11.45 -14.14
CA ARG A 23 21.63 10.65 -15.37
C ARG A 23 22.02 9.18 -15.16
N ALA A 24 23.05 8.92 -14.35
CA ALA A 24 23.50 7.56 -14.06
C ALA A 24 22.42 6.72 -13.35
N ASP A 25 21.55 7.36 -12.57
CA ASP A 25 20.46 6.68 -11.87
C ASP A 25 19.25 6.32 -12.76
N VAL A 26 19.06 7.01 -13.88
CA VAL A 26 17.88 6.83 -14.75
C VAL A 26 17.95 5.54 -15.60
N ASP A 27 19.15 5.06 -15.90
CA ASP A 27 19.37 3.93 -16.82
C ASP A 27 19.38 2.54 -16.15
N SER A 28 19.04 2.42 -14.88
CA SER A 28 19.23 1.18 -14.11
C SER A 28 18.16 0.08 -14.31
N GLY A 29 17.16 0.30 -15.15
CA GLY A 29 16.18 -0.73 -15.57
C GLY A 29 15.31 -1.33 -14.46
N GLY A 30 15.29 -0.72 -13.26
CA GLY A 30 14.46 -1.11 -12.13
C GLY A 30 13.14 -0.33 -12.06
N LEU A 31 12.31 -0.69 -11.07
CA LEU A 31 11.14 0.11 -10.71
C LEU A 31 11.59 1.35 -9.92
N GLU A 32 10.91 2.45 -10.13
CA GLU A 32 11.04 3.62 -9.27
C GLU A 32 10.22 3.38 -8.00
N LEU A 33 10.90 3.37 -6.85
CA LEU A 33 10.24 3.20 -5.55
C LEU A 33 10.19 4.52 -4.81
N VAL A 34 8.99 4.99 -4.53
CA VAL A 34 8.73 6.20 -3.76
C VAL A 34 8.48 5.82 -2.30
N LEU A 35 9.25 6.40 -1.40
CA LEU A 35 9.02 6.32 0.04
C LEU A 35 8.43 7.63 0.52
N ALA A 36 7.34 7.57 1.29
CA ALA A 36 6.70 8.76 1.83
C ALA A 36 6.28 8.52 3.28
N PRO A 37 6.25 9.55 4.12
CA PRO A 37 5.64 9.43 5.43
C PRO A 37 4.19 8.99 5.32
N ALA A 38 3.75 8.09 6.23
CA ALA A 38 2.36 7.62 6.27
C ALA A 38 1.40 8.75 6.66
N ALA A 39 0.21 8.76 6.08
CA ALA A 39 -0.80 9.77 6.40
C ALA A 39 -1.19 9.81 7.89
N GLY A 40 -1.28 8.64 8.54
CA GLY A 40 -1.65 8.55 9.96
C GLY A 40 -0.44 8.65 10.90
N VAL A 41 0.54 7.77 10.75
CA VAL A 41 1.64 7.62 11.71
C VAL A 41 2.90 8.44 11.36
N HIS A 42 2.87 9.15 10.23
CA HIS A 42 3.93 9.99 9.70
C HIS A 42 5.23 9.18 9.48
N ASP A 43 6.34 9.62 10.02
CA ASP A 43 7.64 8.93 9.98
C ASP A 43 7.80 7.86 11.09
N GLY A 44 6.74 7.52 11.79
CA GLY A 44 6.71 6.58 12.91
C GLY A 44 6.72 7.23 14.29
N ARG A 45 6.88 8.56 14.38
CA ARG A 45 6.80 9.27 15.68
C ARG A 45 5.45 9.09 16.35
N TYR A 46 4.39 8.86 15.58
CA TYR A 46 3.04 8.63 16.07
C TYR A 46 2.61 7.17 16.02
N SER A 47 3.48 6.24 15.63
CA SER A 47 3.12 4.84 15.42
C SER A 47 2.66 4.10 16.68
N ASN A 48 2.97 4.60 17.89
CA ASN A 48 2.46 4.01 19.13
C ASN A 48 1.06 4.50 19.52
N ASN A 49 0.37 5.18 18.62
CA ASN A 49 -1.00 5.64 18.81
C ASN A 49 -1.95 4.74 18.01
N GLY A 50 -2.79 3.95 18.73
CA GLY A 50 -3.74 3.02 18.11
C GLY A 50 -4.77 3.71 17.23
N TRP A 51 -5.26 4.88 17.62
CA TRP A 51 -6.23 5.66 16.85
C TRP A 51 -5.69 6.07 15.47
N LEU A 52 -4.40 6.44 15.40
CA LEU A 52 -3.76 6.80 14.15
C LEU A 52 -3.45 5.59 13.27
N ASN A 53 -3.20 4.41 13.87
CA ASN A 53 -3.07 3.16 13.11
C ASN A 53 -4.43 2.67 12.58
N GLU A 54 -5.52 2.95 13.30
CA GLU A 54 -6.88 2.63 12.88
C GLU A 54 -7.45 3.61 11.85
N LEU A 55 -6.90 4.83 11.79
CA LEU A 55 -7.30 5.81 10.80
C LEU A 55 -7.00 5.28 9.39
N PRO A 56 -8.01 5.08 8.53
CA PRO A 56 -7.78 4.57 7.20
C PRO A 56 -6.93 5.52 6.36
N ASP A 57 -5.99 4.98 5.62
CA ASP A 57 -5.29 5.74 4.60
C ASP A 57 -6.32 6.37 3.62
N PRO A 58 -6.20 7.65 3.29
CA PRO A 58 -7.20 8.35 2.50
C PRO A 58 -7.42 7.77 1.09
N VAL A 59 -6.42 7.12 0.52
CA VAL A 59 -6.48 6.54 -0.83
C VAL A 59 -6.78 5.04 -0.77
N THR A 60 -5.96 4.28 -0.07
CA THR A 60 -6.00 2.81 -0.07
C THR A 60 -7.04 2.22 0.88
N LYS A 61 -7.47 3.00 1.88
CA LYS A 61 -8.31 2.55 2.99
C LYS A 61 -7.66 1.47 3.86
N ALA A 62 -6.35 1.26 3.70
CA ALA A 62 -5.60 0.36 4.56
C ALA A 62 -5.43 0.94 5.96
N THR A 63 -5.50 0.06 6.95
CA THR A 63 -5.25 0.35 8.37
C THR A 63 -4.21 -0.63 8.90
N TRP A 64 -3.49 -0.27 9.96
CA TRP A 64 -2.54 -1.16 10.63
C TRP A 64 -1.53 -1.83 9.68
N SER A 65 -1.22 -1.20 8.53
CA SER A 65 -0.32 -1.75 7.51
C SER A 65 0.18 -0.67 6.57
N ASN A 66 1.33 -0.91 5.95
CA ASN A 66 1.86 -0.10 4.85
C ASN A 66 2.20 -1.02 3.68
N PRO A 67 1.21 -1.43 2.89
CA PRO A 67 1.47 -2.28 1.73
C PRO A 67 2.34 -1.58 0.69
N LEU A 68 3.02 -2.38 -0.13
CA LEU A 68 3.66 -1.91 -1.34
C LEU A 68 2.59 -1.64 -2.40
N LEU A 69 2.44 -0.37 -2.78
CA LEU A 69 1.51 0.05 -3.83
C LEU A 69 2.15 -0.14 -5.20
N ILE A 70 1.48 -0.82 -6.10
CA ILE A 70 1.92 -1.03 -7.48
C ILE A 70 0.77 -0.76 -8.46
N SER A 71 1.13 -0.44 -9.71
CA SER A 71 0.13 -0.26 -10.75
C SER A 71 -0.52 -1.59 -11.16
N PRO A 72 -1.76 -1.57 -11.68
CA PRO A 72 -2.38 -2.78 -12.27
C PRO A 72 -1.53 -3.40 -13.38
N ALA A 73 -0.89 -2.58 -14.22
CA ALA A 73 -0.04 -3.05 -15.30
C ALA A 73 1.23 -3.76 -14.79
N ASP A 74 1.86 -3.25 -13.72
CA ASP A 74 3.00 -3.90 -13.10
C ASP A 74 2.60 -5.16 -12.35
N ALA A 75 1.43 -5.17 -11.70
CA ALA A 75 0.90 -6.36 -11.05
C ALA A 75 0.68 -7.50 -12.06
N GLU A 76 0.09 -7.21 -13.21
CA GLU A 76 -0.09 -8.17 -14.29
C GLU A 76 1.25 -8.67 -14.83
N ARG A 77 2.18 -7.76 -15.13
CA ARG A 77 3.53 -8.08 -15.65
C ARG A 77 4.33 -8.96 -14.70
N LEU A 78 4.21 -8.72 -13.38
CA LEU A 78 4.92 -9.46 -12.34
C LEU A 78 4.14 -10.69 -11.81
N GLY A 79 2.90 -10.90 -12.26
CA GLY A 79 2.03 -11.97 -11.80
C GLY A 79 1.63 -11.85 -10.32
N LEU A 80 1.52 -10.61 -9.82
CA LEU A 80 1.20 -10.29 -8.43
C LEU A 80 -0.28 -9.97 -8.26
N LYS A 81 -0.79 -10.27 -7.06
CA LYS A 81 -2.16 -9.97 -6.63
C LYS A 81 -2.12 -9.28 -5.29
N ASP A 82 -3.24 -8.65 -4.91
CA ASP A 82 -3.43 -8.12 -3.56
C ASP A 82 -3.06 -9.16 -2.51
N GLU A 83 -2.34 -8.72 -1.46
CA GLU A 83 -1.90 -9.52 -0.33
C GLU A 83 -0.74 -10.50 -0.61
N ASP A 84 -0.26 -10.64 -1.85
CA ASP A 84 0.98 -11.37 -2.10
C ASP A 84 2.14 -10.64 -1.42
N VAL A 85 2.96 -11.37 -0.67
CA VAL A 85 4.16 -10.78 -0.06
C VAL A 85 5.29 -10.76 -1.06
N VAL A 86 5.95 -9.63 -1.14
CA VAL A 86 7.12 -9.43 -2.00
C VAL A 86 8.31 -8.93 -1.21
N THR A 87 9.49 -9.27 -1.68
CA THR A 87 10.75 -8.71 -1.22
C THR A 87 11.12 -7.55 -2.14
N VAL A 88 11.18 -6.36 -1.58
CA VAL A 88 11.67 -5.15 -2.25
C VAL A 88 13.14 -5.00 -1.91
N SER A 89 13.99 -4.84 -2.90
CA SER A 89 15.44 -4.69 -2.71
C SER A 89 15.98 -3.43 -3.38
N SER A 90 16.91 -2.76 -2.69
CA SER A 90 17.69 -1.63 -3.19
C SER A 90 19.11 -1.76 -2.65
N GLY A 91 20.10 -1.88 -3.54
CA GLY A 91 21.46 -2.17 -3.12
C GLY A 91 21.54 -3.44 -2.27
N SER A 92 22.05 -3.31 -1.04
CA SER A 92 22.13 -4.41 -0.06
C SER A 92 20.91 -4.49 0.87
N ALA A 93 20.01 -3.53 0.82
CA ALA A 93 18.83 -3.47 1.69
C ALA A 93 17.66 -4.26 1.08
N THR A 94 16.95 -4.99 1.95
CA THR A 94 15.75 -5.74 1.58
C THR A 94 14.64 -5.51 2.59
N VAL A 95 13.41 -5.42 2.12
CA VAL A 95 12.21 -5.29 2.96
C VAL A 95 11.11 -6.16 2.37
N GLU A 96 10.40 -6.89 3.23
CA GLU A 96 9.21 -7.64 2.84
C GLU A 96 7.96 -6.84 3.15
N ALA A 97 7.03 -6.79 2.20
CA ALA A 97 5.74 -6.12 2.37
C ALA A 97 4.65 -6.81 1.53
N PRO A 98 3.40 -6.80 1.98
CA PRO A 98 2.28 -7.22 1.16
C PRO A 98 2.02 -6.22 0.03
N VAL A 99 1.62 -6.70 -1.12
CA VAL A 99 1.27 -5.90 -2.29
C VAL A 99 -0.17 -5.45 -2.21
N LEU A 100 -0.41 -4.20 -2.58
CA LEU A 100 -1.73 -3.67 -2.90
C LEU A 100 -1.71 -3.10 -4.31
N VAL A 101 -2.55 -3.66 -5.17
CA VAL A 101 -2.72 -3.16 -6.54
C VAL A 101 -3.56 -1.89 -6.49
N GLN A 102 -2.94 -0.75 -6.80
CA GLN A 102 -3.55 0.56 -6.69
C GLN A 102 -3.95 1.10 -8.07
N PRO A 103 -5.25 1.15 -8.41
CA PRO A 103 -5.72 1.85 -9.61
C PRO A 103 -5.29 3.32 -9.59
N GLY A 104 -4.75 3.79 -10.71
CA GLY A 104 -4.24 5.16 -10.83
C GLY A 104 -2.76 5.32 -10.48
N GLN A 105 -2.10 4.30 -9.93
CA GLN A 105 -0.65 4.27 -9.80
C GLN A 105 0.02 4.22 -11.19
N ALA A 106 1.06 5.02 -11.39
CA ALA A 106 1.78 5.03 -12.65
C ALA A 106 2.54 3.71 -12.88
N PRO A 107 2.51 3.13 -14.10
CA PRO A 107 3.36 1.99 -14.44
C PRO A 107 4.84 2.30 -14.24
N GLY A 108 5.60 1.32 -13.75
CA GLY A 108 7.02 1.48 -13.46
C GLY A 108 7.33 2.16 -12.12
N VAL A 109 6.29 2.58 -11.38
CA VAL A 109 6.43 3.24 -10.08
C VAL A 109 5.75 2.41 -9.00
N ALA A 110 6.47 2.15 -7.92
CA ALA A 110 5.94 1.55 -6.70
C ALA A 110 6.02 2.53 -5.53
N GLY A 111 5.16 2.37 -4.54
CA GLY A 111 5.17 3.22 -3.35
C GLY A 111 5.06 2.42 -2.06
N ILE A 112 5.77 2.84 -1.02
CA ILE A 112 5.61 2.27 0.32
C ILE A 112 5.69 3.37 1.37
N ALA A 113 4.78 3.35 2.34
CA ALA A 113 4.77 4.33 3.41
C ALA A 113 5.83 4.01 4.49
N LEU A 114 6.47 5.05 5.00
CA LEU A 114 7.35 4.99 6.17
C LEU A 114 6.53 4.96 7.48
N GLY A 115 7.20 4.70 8.59
CA GLY A 115 6.61 4.85 9.93
C GLY A 115 6.08 3.57 10.56
N TYR A 116 6.12 2.46 9.85
CA TYR A 116 5.70 1.13 10.31
C TYR A 116 6.87 0.21 10.67
N GLY A 117 6.59 -0.99 11.15
CA GLY A 117 7.59 -1.98 11.53
C GLY A 117 8.31 -1.68 12.85
N ARG A 118 7.64 -1.01 13.79
CA ARG A 118 8.17 -0.64 15.10
C ARG A 118 8.53 -1.88 15.91
N ARG A 119 9.70 -1.83 16.58
CA ARG A 119 10.20 -2.93 17.43
C ARG A 119 10.03 -2.71 18.92
N THR A 120 9.58 -1.53 19.33
CA THR A 120 9.40 -1.14 20.72
C THR A 120 8.06 -0.43 20.89
N GLY A 121 7.43 -0.53 22.05
CA GLY A 121 6.14 0.08 22.35
C GLY A 121 5.07 -0.97 22.65
N ASN A 122 3.89 -0.52 23.03
CA ASN A 122 2.82 -1.40 23.52
C ASN A 122 1.66 -1.56 22.56
N VAL A 123 1.51 -0.66 21.57
CA VAL A 123 0.32 -0.61 20.72
C VAL A 123 0.57 -1.19 19.33
N ALA A 124 1.63 -0.77 18.66
CA ALA A 124 1.87 -1.12 17.26
C ALA A 124 3.18 -1.90 17.08
N LEU A 125 3.42 -2.87 17.96
CA LEU A 125 4.62 -3.70 17.88
C LEU A 125 4.56 -4.61 16.66
N ALA A 126 5.60 -4.55 15.83
CA ALA A 126 5.77 -5.36 14.61
C ALA A 126 4.63 -5.23 13.58
N ILE A 127 3.90 -4.12 13.60
CA ILE A 127 2.83 -3.83 12.64
C ILE A 127 3.42 -3.21 11.37
N GLY A 128 3.08 -3.78 10.22
CA GLY A 128 3.56 -3.35 8.91
C GLY A 128 5.04 -3.62 8.67
N ALA A 129 5.56 -3.11 7.55
CA ALA A 129 6.94 -3.27 7.10
C ALA A 129 7.81 -2.06 7.49
N ASN A 130 8.99 -2.31 8.01
CA ASN A 130 9.98 -1.25 8.22
C ASN A 130 10.70 -0.93 6.90
N ALA A 131 10.30 0.15 6.24
CA ALA A 131 10.88 0.57 4.97
C ALA A 131 12.17 1.43 5.11
N TYR A 132 12.55 1.84 6.32
CA TYR A 132 13.74 2.65 6.55
C TYR A 132 15.07 2.05 6.06
N PRO A 133 15.30 0.72 6.12
CA PRO A 133 16.53 0.16 5.58
C PRO A 133 16.78 0.50 4.11
N LEU A 134 15.73 0.72 3.32
CA LEU A 134 15.84 1.08 1.91
C LEU A 134 16.37 2.52 1.70
N LEU A 135 16.31 3.38 2.71
CA LEU A 135 16.82 4.76 2.65
C LEU A 135 18.32 4.89 2.91
N LYS A 136 19.01 3.82 3.33
CA LYS A 136 20.40 3.90 3.79
C LYS A 136 21.40 4.44 2.77
N ASP A 137 21.15 4.17 1.50
CA ASP A 137 22.06 4.52 0.42
C ASP A 137 21.65 5.82 -0.30
N LEU A 138 20.56 6.48 0.18
CA LEU A 138 20.12 7.74 -0.39
C LEU A 138 20.91 8.90 0.20
N THR A 139 21.65 9.59 -0.66
CA THR A 139 22.31 10.85 -0.33
C THR A 139 21.37 12.02 -0.56
N GLY A 140 21.10 12.80 0.47
CA GLY A 140 20.24 13.98 0.40
C GLY A 140 18.79 13.72 0.81
N ASP A 141 17.90 14.66 0.48
CA ASP A 141 16.47 14.64 0.85
C ASP A 141 15.60 13.82 -0.13
N SER A 142 16.21 12.92 -0.88
CA SER A 142 15.47 12.11 -1.87
C SER A 142 14.84 10.89 -1.19
N PHE A 143 13.53 10.79 -1.32
CA PHE A 143 12.73 9.62 -0.92
C PHE A 143 12.39 8.72 -2.12
N VAL A 144 13.15 8.83 -3.21
CA VAL A 144 12.92 8.08 -4.45
C VAL A 144 14.13 7.22 -4.76
N ILE A 145 13.90 5.93 -4.91
CA ILE A 145 14.89 4.92 -5.31
C ILE A 145 14.57 4.50 -6.74
N ARG A 146 15.50 4.72 -7.67
CA ARG A 146 15.26 4.51 -9.11
C ARG A 146 15.58 3.11 -9.61
N SER A 147 16.15 2.26 -8.77
CA SER A 147 16.63 0.93 -9.16
C SER A 147 16.10 -0.19 -8.25
N ALA A 148 14.91 0.00 -7.68
CA ALA A 148 14.31 -1.01 -6.83
C ALA A 148 13.91 -2.25 -7.63
N ARG A 149 14.13 -3.42 -7.04
CA ARG A 149 13.70 -4.71 -7.59
C ARG A 149 12.67 -5.34 -6.68
N ILE A 150 11.66 -5.94 -7.29
CA ILE A 150 10.60 -6.64 -6.59
C ILE A 150 10.70 -8.11 -6.96
N SER A 151 10.76 -8.98 -5.97
CA SER A 151 10.70 -10.42 -6.13
C SER A 151 9.55 -10.99 -5.30
N ARG A 152 8.80 -11.92 -5.88
CA ARG A 152 7.66 -12.56 -5.20
C ARG A 152 8.15 -13.51 -4.12
N SER A 153 7.56 -13.43 -2.94
CA SER A 153 7.59 -14.46 -1.91
C SER A 153 6.44 -15.45 -2.12
N ASN A 154 6.57 -16.67 -1.63
CA ASN A 154 5.47 -17.65 -1.69
C ASN A 154 4.47 -17.49 -0.52
N SER A 155 4.50 -16.37 0.18
CA SER A 155 3.63 -16.08 1.30
C SER A 155 2.57 -15.03 0.94
N ARG A 156 1.49 -14.99 1.72
CA ARG A 156 0.44 -13.97 1.64
C ARG A 156 0.22 -13.37 3.02
N SER A 157 -0.08 -12.09 3.05
CA SER A 157 -0.39 -11.35 4.27
C SER A 157 -1.59 -10.45 4.03
N ALA A 158 -2.64 -10.67 4.81
CA ALA A 158 -3.86 -9.87 4.72
C ALA A 158 -3.58 -8.38 5.00
N ILE A 159 -4.20 -7.53 4.22
CA ILE A 159 -4.16 -6.08 4.39
C ILE A 159 -5.49 -5.65 4.98
N PRO A 160 -5.55 -5.26 6.27
CA PRO A 160 -6.77 -4.75 6.87
C PRO A 160 -7.22 -3.48 6.13
N ARG A 161 -8.44 -3.47 5.65
CA ARG A 161 -9.03 -2.34 4.94
C ARG A 161 -10.39 -2.01 5.53
N THR A 162 -10.71 -0.75 5.54
CA THR A 162 -12.01 -0.25 5.98
C THR A 162 -12.70 0.50 4.84
N GLN A 163 -14.00 0.75 4.98
CA GLN A 163 -14.78 1.53 4.01
C GLN A 163 -14.71 0.97 2.57
N ASP A 164 -14.62 -0.33 2.44
CA ASP A 164 -14.61 -1.02 1.14
C ASP A 164 -16.04 -1.23 0.63
N HIS A 165 -16.68 -0.14 0.23
CA HIS A 165 -18.07 -0.13 -0.24
C HIS A 165 -18.27 -0.76 -1.61
N HIS A 166 -17.19 -1.12 -2.31
CA HIS A 166 -17.23 -1.76 -3.62
C HIS A 166 -17.33 -3.29 -3.54
N ARG A 167 -17.15 -3.86 -2.35
CA ARG A 167 -17.21 -5.30 -2.13
C ARG A 167 -18.49 -5.67 -1.39
N MET A 168 -19.24 -6.59 -1.97
CA MET A 168 -20.42 -7.17 -1.32
C MET A 168 -20.06 -8.21 -0.27
N GLU A 169 -18.78 -8.56 -0.10
CA GLU A 169 -18.27 -9.56 0.88
C GLU A 169 -19.02 -10.88 0.85
N GLY A 170 -19.41 -11.34 -0.34
CA GLY A 170 -20.22 -12.53 -0.52
C GLY A 170 -21.73 -12.35 -0.19
N ARG A 171 -22.15 -11.15 0.19
CA ARG A 171 -23.57 -10.83 0.39
C ARG A 171 -24.21 -10.48 -0.94
N ASP A 172 -25.21 -11.26 -1.32
CA ASP A 172 -25.93 -11.10 -2.57
C ASP A 172 -27.02 -10.01 -2.42
N LEU A 173 -26.61 -8.73 -2.50
CA LEU A 173 -27.50 -7.59 -2.32
C LEU A 173 -28.45 -7.38 -3.51
N ALA A 174 -28.01 -7.77 -4.71
CA ALA A 174 -28.81 -7.73 -5.93
C ALA A 174 -28.75 -9.13 -6.58
N ARG A 175 -29.81 -9.89 -6.43
CA ARG A 175 -29.85 -11.27 -6.93
C ARG A 175 -30.30 -11.29 -8.38
N SER A 176 -29.54 -11.97 -9.23
CA SER A 176 -29.92 -12.27 -10.60
C SER A 176 -29.86 -13.78 -10.82
N TRP A 177 -30.88 -14.34 -11.48
CA TRP A 177 -30.94 -15.75 -11.83
C TRP A 177 -31.31 -15.89 -13.30
N ALA A 178 -30.81 -16.92 -13.94
CA ALA A 178 -31.36 -17.31 -15.21
C ALA A 178 -32.81 -17.83 -15.01
N LEU A 179 -33.71 -17.54 -15.96
CA LEU A 179 -35.12 -17.91 -15.85
C LEU A 179 -35.33 -19.39 -15.52
N ALA A 180 -34.50 -20.26 -16.09
CA ALA A 180 -34.55 -21.70 -15.85
C ALA A 180 -34.17 -22.09 -14.41
N GLU A 181 -33.26 -21.34 -13.76
CA GLU A 181 -32.88 -21.54 -12.37
C GLU A 181 -33.95 -20.97 -11.41
N TYR A 182 -34.48 -19.81 -11.75
CA TYR A 182 -35.56 -19.20 -11.01
C TYR A 182 -36.80 -20.11 -10.96
N ALA A 183 -37.22 -20.67 -12.11
CA ALA A 183 -38.34 -21.58 -12.20
C ALA A 183 -38.16 -22.85 -11.35
N LYS A 184 -36.92 -23.34 -11.19
CA LYS A 184 -36.63 -24.50 -10.30
C LYS A 184 -36.66 -24.14 -8.81
N LYS A 185 -36.38 -22.88 -8.46
CA LYS A 185 -36.35 -22.39 -7.06
C LYS A 185 -37.73 -21.95 -6.55
N VAL A 186 -38.68 -21.70 -7.47
CA VAL A 186 -40.07 -21.36 -7.14
C VAL A 186 -40.89 -22.64 -7.20
N ASP A 187 -40.71 -23.54 -6.25
CA ASP A 187 -41.58 -24.70 -6.10
C ASP A 187 -42.74 -24.33 -5.17
N GLY A 188 -43.95 -24.42 -5.69
CA GLY A 188 -45.18 -24.21 -4.92
C GLY A 188 -45.41 -22.80 -4.34
N GLY A 189 -44.85 -21.75 -4.98
CA GLY A 189 -45.06 -20.36 -4.54
C GLY A 189 -44.22 -19.92 -3.32
N LYS A 190 -43.32 -20.78 -2.85
CA LYS A 190 -42.38 -20.44 -1.79
C LYS A 190 -41.01 -20.18 -2.39
N THR A 191 -40.59 -18.92 -2.42
CA THR A 191 -39.17 -18.58 -2.64
C THR A 191 -38.39 -19.10 -1.44
N HIS A 192 -37.55 -20.11 -1.63
CA HIS A 192 -36.54 -20.43 -0.64
C HIS A 192 -35.55 -19.25 -0.58
N HIS A 193 -35.84 -18.28 0.26
CA HIS A 193 -34.85 -17.30 0.66
C HIS A 193 -33.73 -18.07 1.38
N ALA A 194 -32.56 -18.15 0.78
CA ALA A 194 -31.37 -18.46 1.57
C ALA A 194 -31.38 -17.46 2.73
N HIS A 195 -31.50 -17.94 3.94
CA HIS A 195 -31.43 -17.08 5.12
C HIS A 195 -30.13 -16.32 5.04
N THR A 196 -30.24 -15.03 4.75
CA THR A 196 -29.12 -14.13 5.02
C THR A 196 -28.95 -14.21 6.53
N ALA A 197 -27.84 -14.77 6.99
CA ALA A 197 -27.55 -14.80 8.42
C ALA A 197 -27.68 -13.37 8.94
N SER A 198 -28.66 -13.14 9.83
CA SER A 198 -28.80 -11.85 10.47
C SER A 198 -27.54 -11.60 11.28
N LEU A 199 -26.84 -10.51 10.99
CA LEU A 199 -25.70 -10.07 11.81
C LEU A 199 -26.14 -9.56 13.19
N ILE A 200 -27.44 -9.39 13.37
CA ILE A 200 -28.04 -9.01 14.66
C ILE A 200 -28.61 -10.31 15.26
N PRO A 201 -28.04 -10.81 16.37
CA PRO A 201 -28.63 -11.94 17.06
C PRO A 201 -30.08 -11.60 17.43
N GLU A 202 -31.00 -12.53 17.20
CA GLU A 202 -32.39 -12.38 17.67
C GLU A 202 -32.36 -12.15 19.19
N GLN A 203 -32.52 -10.91 19.61
CA GLN A 203 -32.79 -10.62 21.01
C GLN A 203 -34.21 -11.07 21.31
N LYS A 204 -34.32 -12.17 22.03
CA LYS A 204 -35.59 -12.51 22.71
C LYS A 204 -35.69 -11.53 23.88
N PHE A 205 -36.52 -10.53 23.72
CA PHE A 205 -36.95 -9.71 24.84
C PHE A 205 -37.84 -10.55 25.76
N PRO A 206 -37.69 -10.43 27.10
CA PRO A 206 -38.50 -11.13 28.05
C PRO A 206 -39.98 -10.71 28.01
#